data_09025a2cd2987ca4d7426815b3bd19f0
#
_entry.id   09025a2cd2987ca4d7426815b3bd19f0
#
_cell.length_a   1.000
_cell.length_b   1.000
_cell.length_c   1.000
_cell.angle_alpha   90.00
_cell.angle_beta   90.00
_cell.angle_gamma   90.00
#
_symmetry.space_group_name_H-M   'P 1'
#
loop_
_entity.id
_entity.type
_entity.pdbx_description
1 polymer ?
#
loop_
_entity_poly.entity_id
_entity_poly.type
_entity_poly.pdbx_seq_one_letter_code
_entity_poly.pdbx_strand_id
1 'polypeptide(L)'
;MELRTVNTFLHIAELHSFSRTARQLGYSQSAVSSQIAQLEAELGTPLFDRVGKTVRLTDAGQTFLGYARTLLETAQQAQAALQPAQQVRGSLRIALADSVCSTSSTCGQRA
;
A
#
# COMPACT_ATOMS: atom_id res chain seq x y z
N MET A 1 5.07 8.61 -9.27
CA MET A 1 4.92 7.80 -8.04
C MET A 1 4.60 6.37 -8.42
N GLU A 2 5.32 5.44 -7.83
CA GLU A 2 5.13 4.03 -8.11
C GLU A 2 4.53 3.33 -6.91
N LEU A 3 3.70 2.33 -7.16
CA LEU A 3 3.10 1.57 -6.07
C LEU A 3 4.16 0.88 -5.22
N ARG A 4 5.25 0.45 -5.83
CA ARG A 4 6.37 -0.14 -5.11
C ARG A 4 6.93 0.84 -4.08
N THR A 5 7.08 2.10 -4.46
CA THR A 5 7.57 3.13 -3.56
C THR A 5 6.57 3.41 -2.44
N VAL A 6 5.28 3.39 -2.76
CA VAL A 6 4.23 3.56 -1.75
C VAL A 6 4.29 2.43 -0.74
N ASN A 7 4.51 1.21 -1.21
CA ASN A 7 4.67 0.06 -0.31
C ASN A 7 5.88 0.23 0.60
N THR A 8 7.01 0.69 0.04
CA THR A 8 8.20 0.96 0.82
C THR A 8 7.92 2.00 1.90
N PHE A 9 7.20 3.06 1.53
CA PHE A 9 6.82 4.10 2.48
C PHE A 9 6.02 3.52 3.65
N LEU A 10 5.05 2.65 3.35
CA LEU A 10 4.22 2.05 4.40
C LEU A 10 5.03 1.19 5.35
N HIS A 11 5.99 0.44 4.82
CA HIS A 11 6.84 -0.40 5.67
C HIS A 11 7.72 0.45 6.59
N ILE A 12 8.27 1.55 6.09
CA ILE A 12 9.07 2.43 6.92
C ILE A 12 8.20 3.05 8.02
N ALA A 13 6.99 3.46 7.67
CA ALA A 13 6.07 4.05 8.63
C ALA A 13 5.73 3.07 9.75
N GLU A 14 5.65 1.80 9.42
CA GLU A 14 5.31 0.76 10.36
C GLU A 14 6.51 0.34 11.21
N LEU A 15 7.67 0.17 10.58
CA LEU A 15 8.86 -0.33 11.24
C LEU A 15 9.70 0.77 11.88
N HIS A 16 9.46 2.01 11.49
CA HIS A 16 10.23 3.18 11.95
C HIS A 16 11.72 3.02 11.67
N SER A 17 12.06 2.37 10.55
CA SER A 17 13.44 2.09 10.23
C SER A 17 13.62 1.86 8.74
N PHE A 18 14.59 2.57 8.16
CA PHE A 18 14.95 2.37 6.77
C PHE A 18 15.69 1.05 6.59
N SER A 19 16.59 0.70 7.50
CA SER A 19 17.37 -0.53 7.37
C SER A 19 16.50 -1.77 7.54
N ARG A 20 15.56 -1.76 8.46
CA ARG A 20 14.65 -2.89 8.62
C ARG A 20 13.78 -3.08 7.40
N THR A 21 13.28 -1.98 6.86
CA THR A 21 12.45 -2.02 5.66
C THR A 21 13.24 -2.59 4.48
N ALA A 22 14.47 -2.12 4.31
CA ALA A 22 15.31 -2.61 3.23
C ALA A 22 15.53 -4.12 3.35
N ARG A 23 15.80 -4.58 4.56
CA ARG A 23 16.03 -6.00 4.80
C ARG A 23 14.77 -6.82 4.51
N GLN A 24 13.63 -6.33 4.95
CA GLN A 24 12.37 -7.05 4.79
C GLN A 24 11.95 -7.13 3.32
N LEU A 25 12.19 -6.07 2.56
CA LEU A 25 11.79 -6.00 1.16
C LEU A 25 12.85 -6.51 0.20
N GLY A 26 14.04 -6.82 0.69
CA GLY A 26 15.11 -7.31 -0.16
C GLY A 26 15.83 -6.24 -0.95
N TYR A 27 15.82 -5.00 -0.46
CA TYR A 27 16.53 -3.89 -1.08
C TYR A 27 17.75 -3.52 -0.27
N SER A 28 18.66 -2.75 -0.88
CA SER A 28 19.71 -2.09 -0.12
C SER A 28 19.12 -0.88 0.59
N GLN A 29 19.76 -0.44 1.66
CA GLN A 29 19.27 0.73 2.37
C GLN A 29 19.34 1.98 1.50
N SER A 30 20.36 2.10 0.66
CA SER A 30 20.47 3.23 -0.23
C SER A 30 19.34 3.24 -1.27
N ALA A 31 18.91 2.06 -1.73
CA ALA A 31 17.79 1.97 -2.65
C ALA A 31 16.50 2.46 -1.99
N VAL A 32 16.26 2.05 -0.75
CA VAL A 32 15.07 2.49 -0.01
C VAL A 32 15.12 4.00 0.19
N SER A 33 16.27 4.54 0.61
CA SER A 33 16.42 5.97 0.81
C SER A 33 16.17 6.74 -0.48
N SER A 34 16.67 6.21 -1.59
CA SER A 34 16.51 6.83 -2.90
C SER A 34 15.04 6.84 -3.33
N GLN A 35 14.34 5.73 -3.12
CA GLN A 35 12.91 5.67 -3.43
C GLN A 35 12.12 6.71 -2.66
N ILE A 36 12.40 6.85 -1.38
CA ILE A 36 11.68 7.79 -0.55
C ILE A 36 12.03 9.23 -0.91
N ALA A 37 13.31 9.51 -1.20
CA ALA A 37 13.71 10.85 -1.61
C ALA A 37 12.98 11.24 -2.89
N GLN A 38 12.86 10.32 -3.83
CA GLN A 38 12.15 10.59 -5.07
C GLN A 38 10.66 10.84 -4.82
N LEU A 39 10.06 10.05 -3.95
CA LEU A 39 8.65 10.24 -3.60
C LEU A 39 8.43 11.60 -2.95
N GLU A 40 9.30 11.98 -2.03
CA GLU A 40 9.19 13.28 -1.39
C GLU A 40 9.35 14.42 -2.38
N ALA A 41 10.26 14.25 -3.35
CA ALA A 41 10.45 15.26 -4.38
C ALA A 41 9.21 15.39 -5.26
N GLU A 42 8.58 14.28 -5.60
CA GLU A 42 7.37 14.31 -6.41
C GLU A 42 6.21 14.98 -5.67
N LEU A 43 6.10 14.72 -4.38
CA LEU A 43 5.02 15.29 -3.57
C LEU A 43 5.34 16.71 -3.10
N GLY A 44 6.59 17.13 -3.21
CA GLY A 44 6.99 18.47 -2.86
C GLY A 44 7.09 18.71 -1.36
N THR A 45 7.18 17.67 -0.55
CA THR A 45 7.24 17.80 0.90
C THR A 45 7.91 16.58 1.52
N PRO A 46 8.66 16.75 2.60
CA PRO A 46 9.23 15.59 3.29
C PRO A 46 8.14 14.80 4.00
N LEU A 47 8.25 13.50 3.93
CA LEU A 47 7.31 12.58 4.59
C LEU A 47 7.87 12.02 5.88
N PHE A 48 9.19 11.99 6.02
CA PHE A 48 9.85 11.46 7.19
C PHE A 48 10.78 12.49 7.79
N ASP A 49 10.85 12.46 9.12
CA ASP A 49 11.76 13.28 9.88
C ASP A 49 12.66 12.35 10.66
N ARG A 50 13.97 12.58 10.55
CA ARG A 50 14.96 11.74 11.24
C ARG A 50 15.46 12.48 12.47
N VAL A 51 15.10 11.97 13.64
CA VAL A 51 15.57 12.52 14.90
C VAL A 51 16.48 11.47 15.54
N GLY A 52 17.77 11.71 15.51
CA GLY A 52 18.72 10.73 16.00
C GLY A 52 18.67 9.48 15.16
N LYS A 53 18.43 8.34 15.79
CA LYS A 53 18.32 7.06 15.10
C LYS A 53 16.88 6.68 14.78
N THR A 54 15.94 7.52 15.15
CA THR A 54 14.54 7.22 15.00
C THR A 54 13.97 7.92 13.76
N VAL A 55 13.10 7.25 13.05
CA VAL A 55 12.43 7.79 11.89
C VAL A 55 10.97 8.02 12.27
N ARG A 56 10.47 9.23 12.03
CA ARG A 56 9.10 9.60 12.36
C ARG A 56 8.44 10.19 11.14
N LEU A 57 7.10 10.09 11.10
CA LEU A 57 6.34 10.73 10.04
C LEU A 57 6.20 12.21 10.33
N THR A 58 6.37 13.03 9.28
CA THR A 58 5.98 14.43 9.35
C THR A 58 4.45 14.52 9.30
N ASP A 59 3.91 15.73 9.48
CA ASP A 59 2.46 15.93 9.31
C ASP A 59 2.02 15.51 7.91
N ALA A 60 2.81 15.86 6.90
CA ALA A 60 2.54 15.45 5.53
C ALA A 60 2.59 13.92 5.40
N GLY A 61 3.56 13.30 6.07
CA GLY A 61 3.67 11.85 6.06
C GLY A 61 2.46 11.18 6.67
N GLN A 62 1.94 11.72 7.76
CA GLN A 62 0.75 11.18 8.40
C GLN A 62 -0.48 11.30 7.50
N THR A 63 -0.62 12.44 6.84
CA THR A 63 -1.70 12.63 5.89
C THR A 63 -1.58 11.64 4.73
N PHE A 64 -0.37 11.50 4.19
CA PHE A 64 -0.13 10.61 3.07
C PHE A 64 -0.34 9.14 3.46
N LEU A 65 -0.09 8.79 4.71
CA LEU A 65 -0.22 7.41 5.17
C LEU A 65 -1.61 6.84 4.88
N GLY A 66 -2.65 7.60 5.15
CA GLY A 66 -4.01 7.16 4.86
C GLY A 66 -4.23 6.92 3.38
N TYR A 67 -3.76 7.85 2.55
CA TYR A 67 -3.88 7.70 1.10
C TYR A 67 -3.05 6.54 0.58
N ALA A 68 -1.86 6.35 1.15
CA ALA A 68 -0.98 5.26 0.72
C ALA A 68 -1.63 3.90 0.95
N ARG A 69 -2.27 3.72 2.08
CA ARG A 69 -2.99 2.48 2.37
C ARG A 69 -4.11 2.25 1.37
N THR A 70 -4.88 3.28 1.09
CA THR A 70 -5.97 3.19 0.14
C THR A 70 -5.46 2.87 -1.26
N LEU A 71 -4.34 3.47 -1.66
CA LEU A 71 -3.76 3.21 -2.97
C LEU A 71 -3.38 1.74 -3.12
N LEU A 72 -2.74 1.16 -2.12
CA LEU A 72 -2.33 -0.23 -2.20
C LEU A 72 -3.52 -1.17 -2.13
N GLU A 73 -4.50 -0.88 -1.29
CA GLU A 73 -5.70 -1.68 -1.21
C GLU A 73 -6.44 -1.68 -2.54
N THR A 74 -6.55 -0.52 -3.15
CA THR A 74 -7.24 -0.40 -4.42
C THR A 74 -6.51 -1.19 -5.51
N ALA A 75 -5.18 -1.13 -5.51
CA ALA A 75 -4.39 -1.88 -6.48
C ALA A 75 -4.60 -3.38 -6.30
N GLN A 76 -4.63 -3.84 -5.05
CA GLN A 76 -4.86 -5.26 -4.77
C GLN A 76 -6.27 -5.69 -5.18
N GLN A 77 -7.25 -4.85 -4.93
CA GLN A 77 -8.63 -5.13 -5.32
C GLN A 77 -8.76 -5.20 -6.83
N ALA A 78 -8.07 -4.31 -7.54
CA ALA A 78 -8.10 -4.31 -8.99
C ALA A 78 -7.51 -5.60 -9.55
N GLN A 79 -6.40 -6.06 -8.99
CA GLN A 79 -5.79 -7.29 -9.42
C GLN A 79 -6.69 -8.49 -9.15
N ALA A 80 -7.29 -8.52 -7.99
CA ALA A 80 -8.18 -9.62 -7.62
C ALA A 80 -9.40 -9.66 -8.53
N ALA A 81 -9.94 -8.50 -8.88
CA ALA A 81 -11.12 -8.43 -9.71
C ALA A 81 -10.87 -8.95 -11.14
N LEU A 82 -9.63 -8.92 -11.57
CA LEU A 82 -9.26 -9.31 -12.92
C LEU A 82 -8.75 -10.75 -13.03
N GLN A 83 -8.82 -11.52 -11.95
CA GLN A 83 -8.38 -12.92 -11.95
C GLN A 83 -9.55 -13.84 -11.75
N PRO A 84 -10.26 -14.13 -12.82
CA PRO A 84 -11.55 -14.80 -12.68
C PRO A 84 -11.46 -16.24 -12.23
N ALA A 85 -10.59 -17.03 -12.82
CA ALA A 85 -10.63 -18.46 -12.64
C ALA A 85 -10.22 -18.86 -11.23
N GLN A 86 -9.25 -18.18 -10.67
CA GLN A 86 -8.71 -18.55 -9.38
C GLN A 86 -9.63 -18.24 -8.24
N GLN A 87 -10.47 -17.24 -8.44
CA GLN A 87 -11.35 -16.81 -7.38
C GLN A 87 -12.51 -17.75 -7.17
N VAL A 88 -12.87 -18.44 -8.21
CA VAL A 88 -14.00 -19.36 -8.11
C VAL A 88 -13.70 -20.48 -7.14
N ARG A 89 -12.48 -20.81 -7.05
CA ARG A 89 -12.12 -21.85 -6.14
C ARG A 89 -12.24 -21.45 -4.73
N GLY A 90 -12.96 -21.70 -4.26
CA GLY A 90 -12.96 -21.32 -3.02
C GLY A 90 -13.91 -20.39 -2.57
N SER A 91 -14.03 -20.38 -3.20
CA SER A 91 -14.57 -19.65 -2.62
C SER A 91 -15.68 -19.34 -2.63
N LEU A 92 -15.88 -19.63 -3.27
CA LEU A 92 -16.53 -19.18 -3.26
C LEU A 92 -17.48 -18.89 -2.88
N ARG A 93 -17.96 -18.86 -3.21
CA ARG A 93 -18.48 -18.32 -2.92
C ARG A 93 -19.17 -17.55 -2.72
N ILE A 94 -19.45 -17.57 -3.13
CA ILE A 94 -19.65 -16.66 -3.00
C ILE A 94 -20.28 -16.07 -3.03
N ALA A 95 -20.78 -16.19 -3.45
CA ALA A 95 -20.91 -15.35 -3.59
C ALA A 95 -21.62 -14.86 -3.61
N LEU A 96 -22.04 -15.28 -4.07
CA LEU A 96 -22.25 -14.62 -4.21
C LEU A 96 -22.77 -14.08 -3.85
N ALA A 97 -23.38 -14.36 -4.09
CA ALA A 97 -23.35 -13.55 -3.92
C ALA A 97 -23.66 -12.97 -3.78
N ASP A 98 -24.15 -13.37 -4.24
CA ASP A 98 -24.02 -12.59 -4.20
C ASP A 98 -24.17 -11.98 -4.08
N SER A 99 -24.78 -12.25 -4.27
CA SER A 99 -24.38 -11.44 -4.29
C SER A 99 -24.43 -10.84 -4.16
N VAL A 100 -25.00 -11.19 -4.44
CA VAL A 100 -24.56 -10.39 -4.38
C VAL A 100 -24.51 -9.82 -4.32
N CYS A 101 -24.89 -10.11 -4.38
CA CYS A 101 -24.41 -9.26 -4.26
C CYS A 101 -24.47 -8.85 -4.14
N SER A 102 -25.15 -9.07 -4.43
CA SER A 102 -24.73 -8.43 -4.26
C SER A 102 -24.67 -7.92 -4.13
N THR A 103 -25.31 -8.08 -4.31
CA THR A 103 -24.82 -7.40 -4.22
C THR A 103 -24.61 -6.83 -4.22
N SER A 104 -25.45 -7.05 -4.46
CA SER A 104 -24.78 -6.36 -4.43
C SER A 104 -24.47 -5.83 -4.46
N SER A 105 -25.21 -5.92 -4.59
CA SER A 105 -24.51 -5.24 -4.63
C SER A 105 -24.14 -5.02 -4.61
N THR A 106 -24.85 -5.31 -4.74
CA THR A 106 -24.10 -4.98 -4.72
C THR A 106 -23.66 -5.04 -4.74
N CYS A 107 -24.42 -5.61 -5.01
CA CYS A 107 -23.57 -5.59 -4.92
C CYS A 107 -23.00 -5.57 -5.24
N GLY A 108 -23.85 -6.02 -5.27
CA GLY A 108 -22.94 -5.51 -5.49
C GLY A 108 -22.47 -5.75 -5.65
N GLN A 109 -22.59 -5.85 -6.06
CA GLN A 109 -21.85 -5.89 -6.09
C GLN A 109 -21.35 -5.91 -6.21
N ARG A 110 -21.98 -6.18 -6.44
CA ARG A 110 -21.37 -6.20 -6.41
C ARG A 110 -20.85 -5.95 -6.40
N ALA A 111 -21.78 -6.66 -6.65
CA ALA A 111 -20.99 -6.24 -6.49
C ALA A 111 -20.58 -6.23 -6.60
#